data_cfebb4a04e85c9f63806a0e45ec3e97e
#
_entry.id   cfebb4a04e85c9f63806a0e45ec3e97e
#
_cell.length_a   1.000
_cell.length_b   1.000
_cell.length_c   1.000
_cell.angle_alpha   90.00
_cell.angle_beta   90.00
_cell.angle_gamma   90.00
#
_symmetry.space_group_name_H-M   'P 1'
#
loop_
_entity.id
_entity.type
_entity.pdbx_description
1 polymer ?
#
loop_
_entity_poly.entity_id
_entity_poly.type
_entity_poly.pdbx_seq_one_letter_code
_entity_poly.pdbx_strand_id
1 'polypeptide(L)'
;LTVQCTTENKESDAIILSVDTAIKQKEGYRLEVTSNNIRLAGGSEAGVFYGIQTLHKSMPVTKDRESASAIPAGIVNDYPRFDYRGFMVDVGRHYFPVSYLKQIIDMLALHNINYFHWHLTEDQGWRIEIKKYPKLTEIGSTRPRTLMDWSTREYDETPHSGFYTQEEAKEIVKYAADRFITVIPE
;
A
#
# COMPACT_ATOMS: atom_id res chain seq x y z
N LEU A 1 -5.21 -21.01 10.12
CA LEU A 1 -6.46 -20.35 10.54
C LEU A 1 -7.28 -20.04 9.31
N THR A 2 -8.45 -20.66 9.16
CA THR A 2 -9.41 -20.30 8.10
C THR A 2 -10.32 -19.24 8.70
N VAL A 3 -10.27 -18.03 8.16
CA VAL A 3 -11.17 -16.94 8.56
C VAL A 3 -12.42 -17.03 7.69
N GLN A 4 -13.57 -17.23 8.31
CA GLN A 4 -14.88 -17.12 7.66
C GLN A 4 -15.49 -15.76 7.99
N CYS A 5 -15.84 -14.99 6.96
CA CYS A 5 -16.61 -13.76 7.15
C CYS A 5 -18.09 -14.13 7.35
N THR A 6 -18.66 -13.68 8.46
CA THR A 6 -20.09 -13.82 8.75
C THR A 6 -20.64 -12.49 9.29
N THR A 7 -21.90 -12.21 9.03
CA THR A 7 -22.65 -11.10 9.63
C THR A 7 -23.35 -11.50 10.93
N GLU A 8 -23.22 -12.77 11.35
CA GLU A 8 -23.77 -13.23 12.62
C GLU A 8 -22.95 -12.68 13.80
N ASN A 9 -23.64 -12.19 14.83
CA ASN A 9 -23.03 -11.75 16.08
C ASN A 9 -22.53 -12.97 16.87
N LYS A 10 -21.22 -13.28 16.73
CA LYS A 10 -20.53 -14.24 17.59
C LYS A 10 -19.88 -13.49 18.74
N GLU A 11 -20.16 -13.92 19.97
CA GLU A 11 -19.60 -13.30 21.17
C GLU A 11 -18.25 -13.91 21.59
N SER A 12 -17.88 -15.10 21.06
CA SER A 12 -16.63 -15.79 21.36
C SER A 12 -15.96 -16.37 20.11
N ASP A 13 -14.65 -16.59 20.18
CA ASP A 13 -13.82 -17.19 19.13
C ASP A 13 -13.94 -16.44 17.78
N ALA A 14 -14.03 -15.11 17.84
CA ALA A 14 -14.25 -14.26 16.67
C ALA A 14 -13.36 -13.01 16.67
N ILE A 15 -13.08 -12.52 15.48
CA ILE A 15 -12.58 -11.16 15.25
C ILE A 15 -13.78 -10.31 14.83
N ILE A 16 -14.13 -9.34 15.66
CA ILE A 16 -15.30 -8.48 15.50
C ILE A 16 -14.81 -7.12 14.99
N LEU A 17 -15.24 -6.74 13.80
CA LEU A 17 -14.91 -5.46 13.16
C LEU A 17 -16.13 -4.55 13.17
N SER A 18 -15.95 -3.28 13.53
CA SER A 18 -17.02 -2.29 13.55
C SER A 18 -16.52 -0.89 13.24
N VAL A 19 -17.41 -0.04 12.77
CA VAL A 19 -17.20 1.41 12.73
C VAL A 19 -17.92 2.02 13.94
N ASP A 20 -17.17 2.82 14.73
CA ASP A 20 -17.68 3.52 15.90
C ASP A 20 -17.50 5.03 15.71
N THR A 21 -18.59 5.74 15.48
CA THR A 21 -18.59 7.20 15.27
C THR A 21 -18.23 8.01 16.53
N ALA A 22 -18.16 7.37 17.71
CA ALA A 22 -17.65 8.01 18.91
C ALA A 22 -16.13 8.23 18.84
N ILE A 23 -15.42 7.47 18.03
CA ILE A 23 -14.00 7.69 17.71
C ILE A 23 -13.93 8.84 16.70
N LYS A 24 -13.53 10.02 17.17
CA LYS A 24 -13.56 11.26 16.38
C LYS A 24 -12.54 11.31 15.25
N GLN A 25 -11.42 10.66 15.42
CA GLN A 25 -10.36 10.55 14.41
C GLN A 25 -10.78 9.52 13.35
N LYS A 26 -10.99 9.95 12.11
CA LYS A 26 -11.43 9.06 11.02
C LYS A 26 -10.51 7.84 10.84
N GLU A 27 -9.21 8.04 10.94
CA GLU A 27 -8.20 6.98 10.83
C GLU A 27 -7.81 6.37 12.19
N GLY A 28 -8.49 6.78 13.28
CA GLY A 28 -8.27 6.24 14.61
C GLY A 28 -9.00 4.93 14.82
N TYR A 29 -8.51 4.11 15.75
CA TYR A 29 -9.10 2.83 16.10
C TYR A 29 -8.85 2.46 17.56
N ARG A 30 -9.69 1.54 18.06
CA ARG A 30 -9.53 0.80 19.30
C ARG A 30 -9.47 -0.69 18.98
N LEU A 31 -8.37 -1.32 19.31
CA LEU A 31 -8.16 -2.76 19.21
C LEU A 31 -8.13 -3.34 20.62
N GLU A 32 -8.98 -4.31 20.92
CA GLU A 32 -9.05 -5.02 22.19
C GLU A 32 -8.90 -6.52 21.96
N VAL A 33 -7.91 -7.11 22.60
CA VAL A 33 -7.61 -8.54 22.55
C VAL A 33 -7.93 -9.13 23.93
N THR A 34 -8.81 -10.10 23.96
CA THR A 34 -9.18 -10.85 25.16
C THR A 34 -8.86 -12.34 24.99
N SER A 35 -9.09 -13.16 26.01
CA SER A 35 -8.98 -14.62 25.90
C SER A 35 -10.02 -15.22 24.94
N ASN A 36 -11.14 -14.53 24.68
CA ASN A 36 -12.28 -15.09 23.98
C ASN A 36 -12.51 -14.48 22.60
N ASN A 37 -12.06 -13.25 22.37
CA ASN A 37 -12.28 -12.56 21.11
C ASN A 37 -11.29 -11.41 20.89
N ILE A 38 -11.27 -10.92 19.64
CA ILE A 38 -10.60 -9.68 19.26
C ILE A 38 -11.68 -8.71 18.78
N ARG A 39 -11.75 -7.52 19.37
CA ARG A 39 -12.66 -6.44 18.96
C ARG A 39 -11.86 -5.30 18.38
N LEU A 40 -12.24 -4.87 17.18
CA LEU A 40 -11.61 -3.74 16.51
C LEU A 40 -12.69 -2.77 16.05
N ALA A 41 -12.70 -1.59 16.64
CA ALA A 41 -13.56 -0.48 16.27
C ALA A 41 -12.74 0.65 15.67
N GLY A 42 -13.11 1.14 14.49
CA GLY A 42 -12.49 2.30 13.84
C GLY A 42 -13.42 3.49 13.76
N GLY A 43 -12.89 4.71 13.75
CA GLY A 43 -13.66 5.93 13.51
C GLY A 43 -14.22 6.02 12.08
N SER A 44 -13.69 5.21 11.18
CA SER A 44 -14.16 4.94 9.82
C SER A 44 -13.65 3.58 9.36
N GLU A 45 -13.99 3.16 8.14
CA GLU A 45 -13.43 1.95 7.51
C GLU A 45 -11.90 2.01 7.41
N ALA A 46 -11.32 3.20 7.17
CA ALA A 46 -9.87 3.38 7.18
C ALA A 46 -9.27 3.12 8.57
N GLY A 47 -9.93 3.58 9.64
CA GLY A 47 -9.51 3.28 11.02
C GLY A 47 -9.53 1.78 11.31
N VAL A 48 -10.57 1.07 10.87
CA VAL A 48 -10.64 -0.40 10.97
C VAL A 48 -9.48 -1.04 10.21
N PHE A 49 -9.21 -0.58 8.98
CA PHE A 49 -8.10 -1.09 8.18
C PHE A 49 -6.75 -0.93 8.89
N TYR A 50 -6.46 0.24 9.47
CA TYR A 50 -5.20 0.48 10.19
C TYR A 50 -5.09 -0.34 11.48
N GLY A 51 -6.21 -0.56 12.16
CA GLY A 51 -6.25 -1.47 13.29
C GLY A 51 -5.94 -2.92 12.89
N ILE A 52 -6.40 -3.37 11.71
CA ILE A 52 -6.03 -4.68 11.13
C ILE A 52 -4.52 -4.74 10.85
N GLN A 53 -3.92 -3.66 10.34
CA GLN A 53 -2.47 -3.63 10.13
C GLN A 53 -1.70 -3.76 11.45
N THR A 54 -2.19 -3.14 12.53
CA THR A 54 -1.61 -3.29 13.86
C THR A 54 -1.75 -4.70 14.39
N LEU A 55 -2.92 -5.31 14.25
CA LEU A 55 -3.14 -6.71 14.61
C LEU A 55 -2.19 -7.64 13.83
N HIS A 56 -2.05 -7.42 12.53
CA HIS A 56 -1.14 -8.19 11.67
C HIS A 56 0.32 -8.08 12.13
N LYS A 57 0.79 -6.86 12.45
CA LYS A 57 2.15 -6.62 12.97
C LYS A 57 2.37 -7.21 14.36
N SER A 58 1.31 -7.43 15.14
CA SER A 58 1.38 -8.04 16.48
C SER A 58 1.52 -9.57 16.44
N MET A 59 1.29 -10.18 15.26
CA MET A 59 1.46 -11.62 15.11
C MET A 59 2.95 -11.98 15.06
N PRO A 60 3.40 -12.99 15.84
CA PRO A 60 4.79 -13.42 15.77
C PRO A 60 5.17 -13.92 14.39
N VAL A 61 6.33 -13.53 13.90
CA VAL A 61 6.92 -14.08 12.69
C VAL A 61 7.54 -15.43 13.05
N THR A 62 6.84 -16.52 12.77
CA THR A 62 7.35 -17.87 12.99
C THR A 62 7.58 -18.58 11.64
N LYS A 63 8.65 -19.40 11.57
CA LYS A 63 8.86 -20.27 10.40
C LYS A 63 7.90 -21.45 10.39
N ASP A 64 7.44 -21.88 11.55
CA ASP A 64 6.52 -22.99 11.71
C ASP A 64 5.08 -22.48 11.83
N ARG A 65 4.30 -22.68 10.78
CA ARG A 65 2.87 -22.32 10.75
C ARG A 65 2.02 -23.07 11.80
N GLU A 66 2.57 -24.12 12.39
CA GLU A 66 1.89 -24.95 13.41
C GLU A 66 2.09 -24.45 14.83
N SER A 67 3.08 -23.58 15.08
CA SER A 67 3.22 -22.98 16.40
C SER A 67 2.09 -21.98 16.62
N ALA A 68 1.23 -22.23 17.61
CA ALA A 68 0.13 -21.36 17.98
C ALA A 68 0.69 -19.95 18.30
N SER A 69 0.40 -18.99 17.42
CA SER A 69 0.78 -17.60 17.65
C SER A 69 -0.16 -17.01 18.68
N ALA A 70 0.32 -16.80 19.90
CA ALA A 70 -0.43 -16.09 20.92
C ALA A 70 -0.25 -14.59 20.71
N ILE A 71 -1.36 -13.87 20.63
CA ILE A 71 -1.38 -12.41 20.67
C ILE A 71 -1.65 -12.02 22.13
N PRO A 72 -0.82 -11.17 22.77
CA PRO A 72 -1.04 -10.75 24.14
C PRO A 72 -2.41 -10.06 24.31
N ALA A 73 -3.13 -10.40 25.38
CA ALA A 73 -4.35 -9.69 25.74
C ALA A 73 -4.01 -8.24 26.12
N GLY A 74 -4.84 -7.30 25.67
CA GLY A 74 -4.63 -5.89 25.94
C GLY A 74 -5.50 -4.99 25.10
N ILE A 75 -5.33 -3.69 25.28
CA ILE A 75 -6.06 -2.65 24.55
C ILE A 75 -5.06 -1.71 23.90
N VAL A 76 -5.27 -1.44 22.61
CA VAL A 76 -4.55 -0.40 21.85
C VAL A 76 -5.59 0.64 21.40
N ASN A 77 -5.36 1.91 21.76
CA ASN A 77 -6.06 3.05 21.19
C ASN A 77 -5.02 3.86 20.42
N ASP A 78 -5.22 4.02 19.13
CA ASP A 78 -4.24 4.70 18.29
C ASP A 78 -4.90 5.49 17.16
N TYR A 79 -4.22 6.51 16.71
CA TYR A 79 -4.59 7.33 15.55
C TYR A 79 -3.34 8.01 14.98
N PRO A 80 -3.30 8.31 13.67
CA PRO A 80 -2.14 8.96 13.08
C PRO A 80 -1.96 10.38 13.59
N ARG A 81 -0.70 10.73 13.88
CA ARG A 81 -0.31 12.08 14.30
C ARG A 81 -0.40 13.10 13.15
N PHE A 82 -0.18 12.64 11.92
CA PHE A 82 -0.20 13.47 10.70
C PHE A 82 -1.23 12.95 9.73
N ASP A 83 -2.03 13.85 9.16
CA ASP A 83 -3.05 13.51 8.16
C ASP A 83 -2.43 13.10 6.82
N TYR A 84 -1.29 13.66 6.46
CA TYR A 84 -0.53 13.31 5.27
C TYR A 84 0.68 12.45 5.63
N ARG A 85 0.72 11.23 5.09
CA ARG A 85 1.83 10.29 5.24
C ARG A 85 2.13 9.72 3.85
N GLY A 86 3.03 10.39 3.14
CA GLY A 86 3.33 10.12 1.73
C GLY A 86 4.62 9.37 1.52
N PHE A 87 4.65 8.60 0.43
CA PHE A 87 5.85 7.96 -0.09
C PHE A 87 5.89 8.11 -1.62
N MET A 88 7.03 8.50 -2.15
CA MET A 88 7.22 8.69 -3.59
C MET A 88 8.03 7.55 -4.19
N VAL A 89 7.61 7.10 -5.37
CA VAL A 89 8.37 6.17 -6.22
C VAL A 89 8.59 6.82 -7.57
N ASP A 90 9.86 6.97 -7.92
CA ASP A 90 10.29 7.46 -9.21
C ASP A 90 10.37 6.30 -10.21
N VAL A 91 9.37 6.21 -11.08
CA VAL A 91 9.35 5.26 -12.18
C VAL A 91 9.79 5.89 -13.51
N GLY A 92 9.93 7.22 -13.54
CA GLY A 92 10.44 7.97 -14.67
C GLY A 92 11.87 7.58 -14.98
N ARG A 93 12.78 7.65 -13.98
CA ARG A 93 14.18 7.28 -14.13
C ARG A 93 14.36 5.78 -14.30
N HIS A 94 13.56 4.97 -13.61
CA HIS A 94 13.62 3.51 -13.78
C HIS A 94 12.20 2.91 -13.72
N TYR A 95 11.79 2.26 -14.80
CA TYR A 95 10.48 1.60 -14.87
C TYR A 95 10.44 0.36 -13.96
N PHE A 96 9.36 0.24 -13.20
CA PHE A 96 9.03 -0.94 -12.40
C PHE A 96 7.70 -1.55 -12.87
N PRO A 97 7.57 -2.88 -12.96
CA PRO A 97 6.31 -3.50 -13.40
C PRO A 97 5.19 -3.31 -12.36
N VAL A 98 3.95 -3.40 -12.82
CA VAL A 98 2.73 -3.28 -11.99
C VAL A 98 2.78 -4.17 -10.75
N SER A 99 3.27 -5.41 -10.91
CA SER A 99 3.40 -6.36 -9.79
C SER A 99 4.30 -5.86 -8.67
N TYR A 100 5.39 -5.16 -9.02
CA TYR A 100 6.30 -4.56 -8.04
C TYR A 100 5.67 -3.35 -7.34
N LEU A 101 4.95 -2.49 -8.09
CA LEU A 101 4.22 -1.37 -7.49
C LEU A 101 3.16 -1.85 -6.50
N LYS A 102 2.46 -2.95 -6.78
CA LYS A 102 1.52 -3.55 -5.83
C LYS A 102 2.20 -4.01 -4.54
N GLN A 103 3.40 -4.61 -4.63
CA GLN A 103 4.17 -4.97 -3.44
C GLN A 103 4.56 -3.73 -2.62
N ILE A 104 4.97 -2.64 -3.28
CA ILE A 104 5.22 -1.37 -2.60
C ILE A 104 3.95 -0.88 -1.91
N ILE A 105 2.80 -0.86 -2.59
CA ILE A 105 1.53 -0.41 -2.01
C ILE A 105 1.14 -1.28 -0.81
N ASP A 106 1.36 -2.60 -0.83
CA ASP A 106 1.15 -3.47 0.32
C ASP A 106 2.05 -3.10 1.51
N MET A 107 3.31 -2.79 1.24
CA MET A 107 4.23 -2.31 2.28
C MET A 107 3.81 -0.94 2.82
N LEU A 108 3.38 -0.02 1.97
CA LEU A 108 2.86 1.29 2.38
C LEU A 108 1.63 1.13 3.29
N ALA A 109 0.70 0.24 2.92
CA ALA A 109 -0.46 -0.10 3.72
C ALA A 109 -0.07 -0.64 5.10
N LEU A 110 0.90 -1.57 5.15
CA LEU A 110 1.41 -2.14 6.41
C LEU A 110 1.99 -1.06 7.33
N HIS A 111 2.57 -0.01 6.78
CA HIS A 111 3.15 1.11 7.51
C HIS A 111 2.20 2.30 7.69
N ASN A 112 0.91 2.14 7.40
CA ASN A 112 -0.13 3.16 7.56
C ASN A 112 0.16 4.43 6.74
N ILE A 113 0.84 4.32 5.61
CA ILE A 113 1.01 5.39 4.62
C ILE A 113 -0.30 5.53 3.86
N ASN A 114 -0.77 6.77 3.66
CA ASN A 114 -2.04 7.05 3.00
C ASN A 114 -1.93 7.83 1.69
N TYR A 115 -0.72 8.19 1.26
CA TYR A 115 -0.46 8.81 -0.03
C TYR A 115 0.69 8.12 -0.76
N PHE A 116 0.43 7.71 -2.01
CA PHE A 116 1.42 7.18 -2.93
C PHE A 116 1.68 8.19 -4.03
N HIS A 117 2.80 8.89 -3.97
CA HIS A 117 3.26 9.81 -5.00
C HIS A 117 3.95 9.00 -6.10
N TRP A 118 3.31 8.92 -7.24
CA TRP A 118 3.76 8.14 -8.38
C TRP A 118 4.34 9.05 -9.44
N HIS A 119 5.68 9.17 -9.45
CA HIS A 119 6.41 10.02 -10.38
C HIS A 119 6.61 9.30 -11.71
N LEU A 120 5.73 9.62 -12.68
CA LEU A 120 5.54 8.90 -13.94
C LEU A 120 6.31 9.49 -15.11
N THR A 121 6.69 10.77 -15.05
CA THR A 121 7.16 11.49 -16.24
C THR A 121 8.44 12.25 -15.95
N GLU A 122 9.46 11.96 -16.76
CA GLU A 122 10.77 12.58 -16.70
C GLU A 122 11.44 12.58 -18.08
N ASP A 123 12.54 13.33 -18.26
CA ASP A 123 13.32 13.34 -19.49
C ASP A 123 13.98 11.98 -19.81
N GLN A 124 14.30 11.19 -18.77
CA GLN A 124 14.84 9.83 -18.91
C GLN A 124 13.78 8.78 -19.25
N GLY A 125 12.49 9.09 -19.11
CA GLY A 125 11.43 8.17 -19.46
C GLY A 125 10.02 8.68 -19.16
N TRP A 126 9.18 8.60 -20.15
CA TRP A 126 7.74 8.86 -20.03
C TRP A 126 7.00 7.54 -19.79
N ARG A 127 6.33 7.38 -18.64
CA ARG A 127 5.83 6.08 -18.20
C ARG A 127 4.31 5.93 -18.22
N ILE A 128 3.56 6.93 -18.64
CA ILE A 128 2.09 6.85 -18.69
C ILE A 128 1.57 7.00 -20.14
N GLU A 129 0.70 6.08 -20.56
CA GLU A 129 0.05 6.13 -21.87
C GLU A 129 -0.90 7.32 -21.97
N ILE A 130 -0.68 8.14 -23.01
CA ILE A 130 -1.60 9.19 -23.42
C ILE A 130 -2.09 8.87 -24.83
N LYS A 131 -3.28 8.29 -24.96
CA LYS A 131 -3.83 7.81 -26.25
C LYS A 131 -3.86 8.89 -27.33
N LYS A 132 -4.03 10.16 -26.95
CA LYS A 132 -4.00 11.30 -27.87
C LYS A 132 -2.58 11.60 -28.38
N TYR A 133 -1.54 11.20 -27.65
CA TYR A 133 -0.13 11.48 -27.96
C TYR A 133 0.71 10.20 -27.86
N PRO A 134 0.51 9.21 -28.74
CA PRO A 134 1.12 7.88 -28.62
C PRO A 134 2.65 7.90 -28.63
N LYS A 135 3.24 8.88 -29.33
CA LYS A 135 4.71 9.03 -29.37
C LYS A 135 5.36 9.27 -28.00
N LEU A 136 4.60 9.73 -27.01
CA LEU A 136 5.11 9.89 -25.64
C LEU A 136 5.54 8.54 -25.04
N THR A 137 4.84 7.46 -25.38
CA THR A 137 5.21 6.11 -24.96
C THR A 137 5.97 5.33 -26.01
N GLU A 138 5.63 5.45 -27.29
CA GLU A 138 6.35 4.76 -28.38
C GLU A 138 7.84 5.12 -28.43
N ILE A 139 8.17 6.39 -28.17
CA ILE A 139 9.55 6.92 -28.22
C ILE A 139 10.04 7.24 -26.81
N GLY A 140 9.28 8.02 -26.04
CA GLY A 140 9.72 8.56 -24.76
C GLY A 140 9.81 7.53 -23.62
N SER A 141 9.25 6.32 -23.79
CA SER A 141 9.37 5.26 -22.78
C SER A 141 10.68 4.46 -22.87
N THR A 142 11.48 4.70 -23.91
CA THR A 142 12.67 3.90 -24.20
C THR A 142 13.91 4.79 -24.27
N ARG A 143 14.99 4.36 -23.62
CA ARG A 143 16.34 4.93 -23.78
C ARG A 143 17.34 3.85 -24.13
N PRO A 144 18.37 4.15 -24.95
CA PRO A 144 19.33 3.14 -25.40
C PRO A 144 20.32 2.71 -24.31
N ARG A 145 20.54 3.57 -23.32
CA ARG A 145 21.52 3.35 -22.24
C ARG A 145 21.23 4.25 -21.05
N THR A 146 21.76 3.92 -19.89
CA THR A 146 21.61 4.69 -18.65
C THR A 146 22.97 5.25 -18.22
N LEU A 147 22.99 6.53 -17.81
CA LEU A 147 24.19 7.14 -17.22
C LEU A 147 24.43 6.56 -15.83
N MET A 148 25.58 5.93 -15.64
CA MET A 148 25.95 5.28 -14.37
C MET A 148 26.77 6.20 -13.47
N ASP A 149 27.63 7.02 -14.06
CA ASP A 149 28.47 7.98 -13.33
C ASP A 149 28.48 9.34 -14.02
N TRP A 150 28.10 10.38 -13.30
CA TRP A 150 28.08 11.76 -13.78
C TRP A 150 29.49 12.32 -14.02
N SER A 151 30.44 11.91 -13.21
CA SER A 151 31.82 12.43 -13.26
C SER A 151 32.60 11.89 -14.45
N THR A 152 32.48 10.59 -14.71
CA THR A 152 33.16 9.90 -15.80
C THR A 152 32.36 9.88 -17.11
N ARG A 153 31.05 10.20 -17.06
CA ARG A 153 30.15 10.04 -18.19
C ARG A 153 30.05 8.58 -18.67
N GLU A 154 30.20 7.64 -17.77
CA GLU A 154 30.08 6.22 -18.05
C GLU A 154 28.59 5.79 -18.18
N TYR A 155 28.33 4.95 -19.19
CA TYR A 155 26.98 4.41 -19.47
C TYR A 155 27.00 2.88 -19.37
N ASP A 156 25.82 2.31 -19.04
CA ASP A 156 25.65 0.85 -18.91
C ASP A 156 25.47 0.13 -20.25
N GLU A 157 25.32 0.89 -21.35
CA GLU A 157 25.07 0.39 -22.72
C GLU A 157 23.88 -0.60 -22.81
N THR A 158 22.97 -0.54 -21.84
CA THR A 158 21.80 -1.42 -21.74
C THR A 158 20.52 -0.63 -22.02
N PRO A 159 19.74 -1.02 -23.05
CA PRO A 159 18.46 -0.37 -23.30
C PRO A 159 17.49 -0.56 -22.13
N HIS A 160 16.81 0.52 -21.75
CA HIS A 160 15.78 0.50 -20.72
C HIS A 160 14.45 1.03 -21.26
N SER A 161 13.37 0.28 -21.06
CA SER A 161 12.04 0.66 -21.56
C SER A 161 10.92 0.18 -20.63
N GLY A 162 9.76 0.79 -20.80
CA GLY A 162 8.52 0.41 -20.13
C GLY A 162 7.62 1.60 -19.91
N PHE A 163 6.32 1.35 -19.90
CA PHE A 163 5.29 2.33 -19.55
C PHE A 163 4.05 1.59 -19.03
N TYR A 164 3.14 2.33 -18.43
CA TYR A 164 1.85 1.81 -17.97
C TYR A 164 0.77 2.22 -18.94
N THR A 165 -0.06 1.28 -19.34
CA THR A 165 -1.31 1.56 -20.05
C THR A 165 -2.28 2.29 -19.13
N GLN A 166 -3.31 2.92 -19.70
CA GLN A 166 -4.36 3.55 -18.87
C GLN A 166 -5.11 2.53 -18.01
N GLU A 167 -5.24 1.31 -18.49
CA GLU A 167 -5.87 0.20 -17.78
C GLU A 167 -5.01 -0.22 -16.57
N GLU A 168 -3.69 -0.37 -16.74
CA GLU A 168 -2.75 -0.65 -15.64
C GLU A 168 -2.71 0.50 -14.63
N ALA A 169 -2.76 1.74 -15.10
CA ALA A 169 -2.83 2.90 -14.20
C ALA A 169 -4.11 2.88 -13.34
N LYS A 170 -5.27 2.57 -13.93
CA LYS A 170 -6.53 2.40 -13.20
C LYS A 170 -6.46 1.25 -12.20
N GLU A 171 -5.81 0.14 -12.58
CA GLU A 171 -5.60 -1.00 -11.71
C GLU A 171 -4.78 -0.62 -10.46
N ILE A 172 -3.69 0.13 -10.63
CA ILE A 172 -2.87 0.61 -9.51
C ILE A 172 -3.65 1.57 -8.61
N VAL A 173 -4.40 2.53 -9.21
CA VAL A 173 -5.23 3.46 -8.45
C VAL A 173 -6.28 2.73 -7.62
N LYS A 174 -6.97 1.75 -8.23
CA LYS A 174 -7.95 0.93 -7.51
C LYS A 174 -7.29 0.11 -6.40
N TYR A 175 -6.17 -0.54 -6.70
CA TYR A 175 -5.43 -1.36 -5.74
C TYR A 175 -4.98 -0.57 -4.51
N ALA A 176 -4.55 0.68 -4.72
CA ALA A 176 -4.21 1.60 -3.65
C ALA A 176 -5.46 2.05 -2.86
N ALA A 177 -6.54 2.40 -3.57
CA ALA A 177 -7.80 2.84 -2.96
C ALA A 177 -8.42 1.75 -2.06
N ASP A 178 -8.35 0.48 -2.46
CA ASP A 178 -8.79 -0.67 -1.66
C ASP A 178 -7.98 -0.83 -0.34
N ARG A 179 -6.89 -0.05 -0.18
CA ARG A 179 -6.02 0.04 1.01
C ARG A 179 -6.01 1.41 1.66
N PHE A 180 -6.98 2.25 1.31
CA PHE A 180 -7.09 3.64 1.79
C PHE A 180 -5.86 4.50 1.47
N ILE A 181 -5.20 4.21 0.35
CA ILE A 181 -4.07 4.99 -0.16
C ILE A 181 -4.51 5.80 -1.37
N THR A 182 -4.33 7.11 -1.30
CA THR A 182 -4.56 8.04 -2.42
C THR A 182 -3.33 8.09 -3.31
N VAL A 183 -3.51 7.89 -4.61
CA VAL A 183 -2.42 8.03 -5.60
C VAL A 183 -2.36 9.47 -6.06
N ILE A 184 -1.15 10.05 -6.02
CA ILE A 184 -0.83 11.37 -6.60
C ILE A 184 0.06 11.11 -7.81
N PRO A 185 -0.46 11.20 -9.04
CA PRO A 185 0.36 11.04 -10.25
C PRO A 185 1.11 12.34 -10.57
N GLU A 186 2.35 12.23 -11.00
CA GLU A 186 3.21 13.35 -11.42
C GLU A 186 4.06 13.00 -12.65
#